data_cae435f810a4573761fb51949b17d6e9
#
_entry.id   cae435f810a4573761fb51949b17d6e9
#
_cell.length_a   1.000
_cell.length_b   1.000
_cell.length_c   1.000
_cell.angle_alpha   90.00
_cell.angle_beta   90.00
_cell.angle_gamma   90.00
#
_symmetry.space_group_name_H-M   'P 1'
#
loop_
_entity.id
_entity.type
_entity.pdbx_description
1 polymer ?
#
loop_
_entity_poly.entity_id
_entity_poly.type
_entity_poly.pdbx_seq_one_letter_code
_entity_poly.pdbx_strand_id
1 'polypeptide(L)'
;MKLRQLEALRAVIASGTTSQAGELLGLTQSAVSRLISRLETELGLNIFDRQHGRLRITPEGQQFYDVVGKLLSSIDQIMATAQDIRTLQTGALRIIAMPSLAYGLLPAVIASVKKRFRNVKISVEMGGRLEVEEAIETAQFDFGISTLPINRQGVEVENLFSAEGVCVLPKDHPLIQKSEILAEDLADCPFISLSAGSILRYQTDELFGRLGVKRSLSVEAPSSLLATNLVAKGLGVSIVHPFVANDYGDRVAVRPFRPSIRYEYGLLFPAAQTRSKITNTFVEGLREHVRETYGSDSQD
;
A
#
# COMPACT_ATOMS: atom_id res chain seq x y z
N MET A 1 10.20 -10.60 29.57
CA MET A 1 10.05 -9.54 28.53
C MET A 1 8.99 -8.53 28.97
N LYS A 2 9.24 -7.21 28.86
CA LYS A 2 8.34 -6.13 29.28
C LYS A 2 8.15 -5.15 28.12
N LEU A 3 6.99 -4.51 28.02
CA LEU A 3 6.67 -3.53 26.98
C LEU A 3 7.74 -2.43 26.85
N ARG A 4 8.23 -1.92 28.00
CA ARG A 4 9.27 -0.88 28.03
C ARG A 4 10.58 -1.29 27.32
N GLN A 5 10.90 -2.59 27.31
CA GLN A 5 12.06 -3.10 26.58
C GLN A 5 11.82 -3.08 25.06
N LEU A 6 10.60 -3.39 24.63
CA LEU A 6 10.20 -3.36 23.21
C LEU A 6 10.11 -1.92 22.68
N GLU A 7 9.60 -0.98 23.50
CA GLU A 7 9.62 0.45 23.18
C GLU A 7 11.06 0.98 23.03
N ALA A 8 11.97 0.55 23.92
CA ALA A 8 13.38 0.88 23.82
C ALA A 8 14.02 0.33 22.55
N LEU A 9 13.67 -0.91 22.16
CA LEU A 9 14.12 -1.52 20.91
C LEU A 9 13.65 -0.69 19.71
N ARG A 10 12.36 -0.35 19.61
CA ARG A 10 11.80 0.48 18.55
C ARG A 10 12.51 1.85 18.45
N ALA A 11 12.71 2.50 19.59
CA ALA A 11 13.36 3.81 19.65
C ALA A 11 14.83 3.75 19.20
N VAL A 12 15.58 2.71 19.56
CA VAL A 12 16.97 2.54 19.14
C VAL A 12 17.06 2.26 17.64
N ILE A 13 16.17 1.44 17.07
CA ILE A 13 16.14 1.18 15.63
C ILE A 13 15.79 2.45 14.86
N ALA A 14 14.78 3.19 15.31
CA ALA A 14 14.35 4.43 14.65
C ALA A 14 15.39 5.55 14.69
N SER A 15 16.15 5.66 15.78
CA SER A 15 17.12 6.75 15.99
C SER A 15 18.57 6.39 15.68
N GLY A 16 18.89 5.10 15.58
CA GLY A 16 20.22 4.57 15.31
C GLY A 16 21.18 4.61 16.52
N THR A 17 20.82 5.25 17.63
CA THR A 17 21.68 5.36 18.83
C THR A 17 20.88 5.27 20.14
N THR A 18 21.51 4.72 21.18
CA THR A 18 20.90 4.67 22.52
C THR A 18 20.73 6.07 23.17
N SER A 19 21.53 7.03 22.78
CA SER A 19 21.41 8.41 23.29
C SER A 19 20.16 9.11 22.76
N GLN A 20 19.96 9.11 21.43
CA GLN A 20 18.75 9.66 20.79
C GLN A 20 17.49 8.89 21.19
N ALA A 21 17.58 7.56 21.31
CA ALA A 21 16.47 6.76 21.84
C ALA A 21 16.11 7.16 23.29
N GLY A 22 17.09 7.54 24.09
CA GLY A 22 16.89 8.10 25.45
C GLY A 22 16.10 9.40 25.41
N GLU A 23 16.47 10.32 24.54
CA GLU A 23 15.73 11.59 24.33
C GLU A 23 14.28 11.33 23.92
N LEU A 24 14.03 10.44 22.94
CA LEU A 24 12.70 10.08 22.48
C LEU A 24 11.82 9.48 23.60
N LEU A 25 12.40 8.73 24.52
CA LEU A 25 11.69 8.03 25.58
C LEU A 25 11.68 8.76 26.93
N GLY A 26 12.34 9.93 27.04
CA GLY A 26 12.54 10.63 28.31
C GLY A 26 13.38 9.83 29.30
N LEU A 27 14.38 9.07 28.83
CA LEU A 27 15.27 8.22 29.60
C LEU A 27 16.74 8.62 29.40
N THR A 28 17.58 8.22 30.35
CA THR A 28 19.03 8.32 30.16
C THR A 28 19.53 7.25 29.18
N GLN A 29 20.63 7.55 28.46
CA GLN A 29 21.29 6.58 27.57
C GLN A 29 21.60 5.25 28.28
N SER A 30 22.07 5.32 29.54
CA SER A 30 22.38 4.12 30.36
C SER A 30 21.14 3.29 30.70
N ALA A 31 19.97 3.95 30.87
CA ALA A 31 18.70 3.25 31.08
C ALA A 31 18.25 2.51 29.82
N VAL A 32 18.32 3.15 28.65
CA VAL A 32 18.03 2.51 27.38
C VAL A 32 18.96 1.31 27.14
N SER A 33 20.28 1.50 27.32
CA SER A 33 21.25 0.41 27.17
C SER A 33 20.93 -0.79 28.07
N ARG A 34 20.54 -0.54 29.32
CA ARG A 34 20.13 -1.61 30.26
C ARG A 34 18.85 -2.31 29.83
N LEU A 35 17.87 -1.59 29.26
CA LEU A 35 16.63 -2.19 28.74
C LEU A 35 16.93 -3.15 27.57
N ILE A 36 17.78 -2.74 26.64
CA ILE A 36 18.21 -3.57 25.51
C ILE A 36 18.99 -4.80 26.00
N SER A 37 20.01 -4.62 26.82
CA SER A 37 20.81 -5.75 27.31
C SER A 37 20.00 -6.77 28.12
N ARG A 38 19.00 -6.31 28.89
CA ARG A 38 18.07 -7.22 29.58
C ARG A 38 17.18 -7.97 28.59
N LEU A 39 16.71 -7.31 27.53
CA LEU A 39 15.91 -7.94 26.49
C LEU A 39 16.73 -9.05 25.80
N GLU A 40 17.95 -8.76 25.38
CA GLU A 40 18.87 -9.73 24.77
C GLU A 40 19.14 -10.92 25.71
N THR A 41 19.39 -10.64 26.98
CA THR A 41 19.62 -11.71 27.98
C THR A 41 18.38 -12.59 28.18
N GLU A 42 17.17 -11.98 28.27
CA GLU A 42 15.92 -12.72 28.45
C GLU A 42 15.55 -13.57 27.23
N LEU A 43 15.93 -13.14 26.03
CA LEU A 43 15.65 -13.85 24.79
C LEU A 43 16.76 -14.84 24.40
N GLY A 44 17.96 -14.70 24.98
CA GLY A 44 19.14 -15.45 24.56
C GLY A 44 19.61 -15.10 23.14
N LEU A 45 19.31 -13.89 22.65
CA LEU A 45 19.61 -13.40 21.32
C LEU A 45 20.40 -12.10 21.39
N ASN A 46 21.39 -11.94 20.49
CA ASN A 46 22.02 -10.65 20.24
C ASN A 46 21.18 -9.90 19.19
N ILE A 47 20.46 -8.87 19.64
CA ILE A 47 19.63 -8.05 18.73
C ILE A 47 20.48 -7.02 18.01
N PHE A 48 21.52 -6.51 18.68
CA PHE A 48 22.45 -5.54 18.11
C PHE A 48 23.89 -6.04 18.17
N ASP A 49 24.63 -5.73 17.11
CA ASP A 49 26.08 -5.84 17.08
C ASP A 49 26.73 -4.47 17.24
N ARG A 50 27.87 -4.42 17.94
CA ARG A 50 28.67 -3.20 18.16
C ARG A 50 29.87 -3.21 17.22
N GLN A 51 29.68 -2.61 16.04
CA GLN A 51 30.78 -2.43 15.09
C GLN A 51 31.21 -0.96 15.02
N HIS A 52 32.49 -0.69 15.29
CA HIS A 52 33.09 0.67 15.20
C HIS A 52 32.30 1.75 15.97
N GLY A 53 31.79 1.42 17.16
CA GLY A 53 31.04 2.38 18.01
C GLY A 53 29.58 2.64 17.57
N ARG A 54 29.10 1.98 16.53
CA ARG A 54 27.70 2.05 16.08
C ARG A 54 26.96 0.77 16.40
N LEU A 55 25.70 0.92 16.79
CA LEU A 55 24.76 -0.17 16.95
C LEU A 55 24.18 -0.53 15.57
N ARG A 56 24.35 -1.80 15.15
CA ARG A 56 23.70 -2.35 13.98
C ARG A 56 22.82 -3.50 14.40
N ILE A 57 21.62 -3.55 13.87
CA ILE A 57 20.70 -4.67 14.09
C ILE A 57 21.26 -5.92 13.42
N THR A 58 21.21 -7.05 14.12
CA THR A 58 21.57 -8.37 13.57
C THR A 58 20.45 -8.94 12.71
N PRO A 59 20.69 -9.94 11.84
CA PRO A 59 19.62 -10.61 11.10
C PRO A 59 18.54 -11.21 12.02
N GLU A 60 18.95 -11.82 13.13
CA GLU A 60 18.05 -12.36 14.15
C GLU A 60 17.26 -11.25 14.86
N GLY A 61 17.93 -10.15 15.15
CA GLY A 61 17.32 -8.95 15.70
C GLY A 61 16.27 -8.34 14.76
N GLN A 62 16.52 -8.34 13.45
CA GLN A 62 15.56 -7.87 12.46
C GLN A 62 14.31 -8.75 12.43
N GLN A 63 14.47 -10.07 12.37
CA GLN A 63 13.34 -11.02 12.40
C GLN A 63 12.49 -10.84 13.67
N PHE A 64 13.14 -10.66 14.82
CA PHE A 64 12.44 -10.38 16.07
C PHE A 64 11.71 -9.04 16.01
N TYR A 65 12.35 -8.00 15.47
CA TYR A 65 11.75 -6.66 15.37
C TYR A 65 10.53 -6.62 14.45
N ASP A 66 10.51 -7.39 13.37
CA ASP A 66 9.35 -7.48 12.46
C ASP A 66 8.08 -7.96 13.19
N VAL A 67 8.23 -8.89 14.14
CA VAL A 67 7.13 -9.35 15.02
C VAL A 67 6.79 -8.29 16.09
N VAL A 68 7.81 -7.71 16.72
CA VAL A 68 7.64 -6.68 17.75
C VAL A 68 6.98 -5.42 17.19
N GLY A 69 7.32 -5.03 15.95
CA GLY A 69 6.72 -3.89 15.28
C GLY A 69 5.20 -4.01 15.17
N LYS A 70 4.70 -5.18 14.80
CA LYS A 70 3.25 -5.47 14.74
C LYS A 70 2.58 -5.34 16.12
N LEU A 71 3.20 -5.89 17.17
CA LEU A 71 2.68 -5.77 18.52
C LEU A 71 2.62 -4.32 19.00
N LEU A 72 3.67 -3.55 18.78
CA LEU A 72 3.72 -2.13 19.18
C LEU A 72 2.71 -1.29 18.42
N SER A 73 2.50 -1.55 17.13
CA SER A 73 1.45 -0.91 16.34
C SER A 73 0.06 -1.19 16.90
N SER A 74 -0.19 -2.43 17.37
CA SER A 74 -1.47 -2.77 18.00
C SER A 74 -1.67 -2.02 19.33
N ILE A 75 -0.61 -1.80 20.11
CA ILE A 75 -0.68 -1.02 21.34
C ILE A 75 -0.93 0.47 21.04
N ASP A 76 -0.23 1.04 20.05
CA ASP A 76 -0.47 2.41 19.61
C ASP A 76 -1.95 2.58 19.18
N GLN A 77 -2.51 1.55 18.55
CA GLN A 77 -3.92 1.50 18.16
C GLN A 77 -4.89 1.48 19.36
N ILE A 78 -4.60 0.69 20.40
CA ILE A 78 -5.39 0.66 21.64
C ILE A 78 -5.40 2.06 22.27
N MET A 79 -4.25 2.72 22.35
CA MET A 79 -4.14 4.06 22.91
C MET A 79 -4.90 5.11 22.09
N ALA A 80 -4.82 5.03 20.75
CA ALA A 80 -5.58 5.89 19.85
C ALA A 80 -7.10 5.68 20.04
N THR A 81 -7.55 4.43 20.10
CA THR A 81 -8.96 4.08 20.31
C THR A 81 -9.46 4.60 21.67
N ALA A 82 -8.67 4.45 22.74
CA ALA A 82 -9.01 4.98 24.04
C ALA A 82 -9.12 6.51 24.07
N GLN A 83 -8.26 7.19 23.31
CA GLN A 83 -8.32 8.64 23.13
C GLN A 83 -9.57 9.06 22.35
N ASP A 84 -9.90 8.35 21.26
CA ASP A 84 -11.08 8.59 20.44
C ASP A 84 -12.38 8.41 21.22
N ILE A 85 -12.46 7.38 22.09
CA ILE A 85 -13.59 7.16 23.00
C ILE A 85 -13.72 8.31 24.02
N ARG A 86 -12.59 8.83 24.54
CA ARG A 86 -12.60 9.94 25.52
C ARG A 86 -13.07 11.26 24.92
N THR A 87 -12.76 11.53 23.65
CA THR A 87 -12.98 12.85 23.04
C THR A 87 -14.36 13.01 22.40
N LEU A 88 -15.18 11.95 22.30
CA LEU A 88 -16.59 11.94 21.82
C LEU A 88 -16.91 12.82 20.57
N GLN A 89 -15.93 13.49 19.99
CA GLN A 89 -16.11 14.46 18.90
C GLN A 89 -15.24 14.23 17.67
N THR A 90 -14.32 13.28 17.67
CA THR A 90 -13.44 13.04 16.51
C THR A 90 -13.39 11.55 16.22
N GLY A 91 -14.21 11.11 15.28
CA GLY A 91 -14.02 9.79 14.68
C GLY A 91 -12.66 9.78 13.95
N ALA A 92 -11.87 8.76 14.15
CA ALA A 92 -10.70 8.47 13.31
C ALA A 92 -11.10 7.42 12.28
N LEU A 93 -10.62 7.56 11.06
CA LEU A 93 -10.76 6.58 9.99
C LEU A 93 -9.37 6.20 9.50
N ARG A 94 -9.02 4.94 9.62
CA ARG A 94 -7.73 4.41 9.18
C ARG A 94 -7.95 3.50 7.98
N ILE A 95 -7.30 3.86 6.89
CA ILE A 95 -7.42 3.20 5.59
C ILE A 95 -6.06 2.67 5.21
N ILE A 96 -6.01 1.42 4.73
CA ILE A 96 -4.84 0.91 4.04
C ILE A 96 -5.21 0.56 2.60
N ALA A 97 -4.39 0.95 1.63
CA ALA A 97 -4.69 0.69 0.23
C ALA A 97 -3.44 0.40 -0.59
N MET A 98 -3.59 -0.36 -1.67
CA MET A 98 -2.53 -0.47 -2.65
C MET A 98 -2.21 0.91 -3.24
N PRO A 99 -0.93 1.20 -3.56
CA PRO A 99 -0.52 2.54 -3.99
C PRO A 99 -1.34 3.11 -5.13
N SER A 100 -1.65 2.30 -6.15
CA SER A 100 -2.47 2.74 -7.29
C SER A 100 -3.87 3.19 -6.88
N LEU A 101 -4.51 2.50 -5.93
CA LEU A 101 -5.84 2.82 -5.40
C LEU A 101 -5.79 4.03 -4.46
N ALA A 102 -4.74 4.11 -3.63
CA ALA A 102 -4.54 5.23 -2.72
C ALA A 102 -4.38 6.56 -3.47
N TYR A 103 -3.62 6.58 -4.55
CA TYR A 103 -3.42 7.79 -5.35
C TYR A 103 -4.59 8.09 -6.29
N GLY A 104 -5.17 7.06 -6.93
CA GLY A 104 -6.16 7.27 -7.98
C GLY A 104 -7.60 7.44 -7.49
N LEU A 105 -7.97 6.87 -6.33
CA LEU A 105 -9.36 6.90 -5.83
C LEU A 105 -9.54 7.74 -4.58
N LEU A 106 -8.65 7.58 -3.59
CA LEU A 106 -8.89 8.15 -2.25
C LEU A 106 -8.92 9.68 -2.20
N PRO A 107 -8.13 10.45 -2.96
CA PRO A 107 -8.10 11.91 -2.82
C PRO A 107 -9.47 12.57 -3.03
N ALA A 108 -10.20 12.18 -4.07
CA ALA A 108 -11.53 12.72 -4.38
C ALA A 108 -12.55 12.40 -3.28
N VAL A 109 -12.56 11.15 -2.82
CA VAL A 109 -13.46 10.68 -1.76
C VAL A 109 -13.15 11.35 -0.42
N ILE A 110 -11.87 11.44 -0.05
CA ILE A 110 -11.43 12.13 1.17
C ILE A 110 -11.86 13.59 1.13
N ALA A 111 -11.68 14.28 0.00
CA ALA A 111 -12.09 15.67 -0.15
C ALA A 111 -13.61 15.84 0.05
N SER A 112 -14.42 14.93 -0.50
CA SER A 112 -15.88 14.92 -0.33
C SER A 112 -16.28 14.67 1.13
N VAL A 113 -15.73 13.62 1.75
CA VAL A 113 -16.04 13.26 3.15
C VAL A 113 -15.60 14.38 4.11
N LYS A 114 -14.45 15.02 3.89
CA LYS A 114 -13.97 16.13 4.73
C LYS A 114 -14.84 17.39 4.64
N LYS A 115 -15.55 17.62 3.52
CA LYS A 115 -16.56 18.70 3.43
C LYS A 115 -17.72 18.44 4.38
N ARG A 116 -18.15 17.19 4.54
CA ARG A 116 -19.28 16.77 5.38
C ARG A 116 -18.89 16.58 6.85
N PHE A 117 -17.69 16.04 7.09
CA PHE A 117 -17.17 15.69 8.42
C PHE A 117 -15.83 16.38 8.69
N ARG A 118 -15.85 17.66 8.99
CA ARG A 118 -14.66 18.52 9.11
C ARG A 118 -13.67 18.05 10.18
N ASN A 119 -14.17 17.48 11.28
CA ASN A 119 -13.35 17.09 12.45
C ASN A 119 -12.89 15.64 12.45
N VAL A 120 -13.24 14.85 11.43
CA VAL A 120 -12.77 13.46 11.31
C VAL A 120 -11.31 13.44 10.93
N LYS A 121 -10.50 12.73 11.70
CA LYS A 121 -9.11 12.42 11.33
C LYS A 121 -9.10 11.22 10.37
N ILE A 122 -8.57 11.40 9.18
CA ILE A 122 -8.39 10.33 8.21
C ILE A 122 -6.89 10.08 8.07
N SER A 123 -6.46 8.85 8.27
CA SER A 123 -5.10 8.39 7.96
C SER A 123 -5.15 7.35 6.85
N VAL A 124 -4.23 7.46 5.92
CA VAL A 124 -4.08 6.54 4.80
C VAL A 124 -2.67 5.98 4.83
N GLU A 125 -2.56 4.67 4.86
CA GLU A 125 -1.29 3.97 4.67
C GLU A 125 -1.32 3.20 3.36
N MET A 126 -0.13 2.99 2.79
CA MET A 126 0.01 2.26 1.55
C MET A 126 0.80 0.99 1.80
N GLY A 127 0.31 -0.11 1.23
CA GLY A 127 0.97 -1.39 1.31
C GLY A 127 0.78 -2.21 0.04
N GLY A 128 1.63 -3.19 -0.18
CA GLY A 128 1.40 -4.23 -1.17
C GLY A 128 0.16 -5.06 -0.82
N ARG A 129 -0.29 -5.89 -1.76
CA ARG A 129 -1.51 -6.70 -1.57
C ARG A 129 -1.48 -7.51 -0.27
N LEU A 130 -0.39 -8.24 -0.02
CA LEU A 130 -0.24 -9.08 1.17
C LEU A 130 -0.22 -8.25 2.48
N GLU A 131 0.41 -7.09 2.45
CA GLU A 131 0.46 -6.17 3.59
C GLU A 131 -0.94 -5.61 3.90
N VAL A 132 -1.73 -5.27 2.86
CA VAL A 132 -3.13 -4.85 3.04
C VAL A 132 -3.96 -5.97 3.68
N GLU A 133 -3.84 -7.19 3.16
CA GLU A 133 -4.55 -8.36 3.70
C GLU A 133 -4.20 -8.61 5.17
N GLU A 134 -2.91 -8.58 5.52
CA GLU A 134 -2.43 -8.82 6.88
C GLU A 134 -2.86 -7.71 7.85
N ALA A 135 -2.77 -6.47 7.42
CA ALA A 135 -3.16 -5.32 8.23
C ALA A 135 -4.67 -5.31 8.55
N ILE A 136 -5.51 -5.81 7.64
CA ILE A 136 -6.95 -5.96 7.86
C ILE A 136 -7.25 -7.17 8.76
N GLU A 137 -6.62 -8.33 8.54
CA GLU A 137 -6.78 -9.50 9.41
C GLU A 137 -6.46 -9.17 10.88
N THR A 138 -5.41 -8.37 11.11
CA THR A 138 -4.99 -7.96 12.45
C THR A 138 -5.75 -6.72 12.97
N ALA A 139 -6.78 -6.27 12.26
CA ALA A 139 -7.64 -5.15 12.62
C ALA A 139 -6.88 -3.83 12.92
N GLN A 140 -5.76 -3.60 12.25
CA GLN A 140 -4.98 -2.37 12.40
C GLN A 140 -5.64 -1.18 11.68
N PHE A 141 -6.54 -1.45 10.73
CA PHE A 141 -7.25 -0.47 9.93
C PHE A 141 -8.76 -0.73 9.95
N ASP A 142 -9.54 0.30 9.70
CA ASP A 142 -10.99 0.19 9.66
C ASP A 142 -11.47 -0.49 8.37
N PHE A 143 -10.73 -0.29 7.28
CA PHE A 143 -10.89 -1.06 6.05
C PHE A 143 -9.65 -0.93 5.15
N GLY A 144 -9.55 -1.84 4.19
CA GLY A 144 -8.52 -1.85 3.14
C GLY A 144 -9.11 -1.82 1.74
N ILE A 145 -8.27 -1.44 0.75
CA ILE A 145 -8.62 -1.51 -0.67
C ILE A 145 -7.51 -2.23 -1.42
N SER A 146 -7.87 -3.31 -2.12
CA SER A 146 -6.91 -4.16 -2.82
C SER A 146 -7.49 -4.78 -4.09
N THR A 147 -6.65 -5.44 -4.87
CA THR A 147 -7.08 -6.28 -6.00
C THR A 147 -7.58 -7.64 -5.51
N LEU A 148 -8.61 -8.16 -6.18
CA LEU A 148 -9.17 -9.48 -5.94
C LEU A 148 -8.55 -10.55 -6.87
N PRO A 149 -8.69 -11.85 -6.58
CA PRO A 149 -9.38 -12.45 -5.42
C PRO A 149 -8.52 -12.43 -4.15
N ILE A 150 -9.19 -12.35 -3.01
CA ILE A 150 -8.59 -12.49 -1.68
C ILE A 150 -9.29 -13.63 -0.96
N ASN A 151 -8.49 -14.56 -0.42
CA ASN A 151 -8.99 -15.65 0.39
C ASN A 151 -8.15 -15.71 1.68
N ARG A 152 -8.51 -14.86 2.64
CA ARG A 152 -7.82 -14.77 3.93
C ARG A 152 -8.80 -14.86 5.08
N GLN A 153 -8.50 -15.74 6.02
CA GLN A 153 -9.31 -15.93 7.23
C GLN A 153 -9.34 -14.62 8.03
N GLY A 154 -10.48 -14.26 8.60
CA GLY A 154 -10.60 -13.01 9.37
C GLY A 154 -10.76 -11.73 8.55
N VAL A 155 -10.83 -11.85 7.22
CA VAL A 155 -11.07 -10.73 6.31
C VAL A 155 -12.40 -10.93 5.58
N GLU A 156 -13.29 -9.96 5.73
CA GLU A 156 -14.53 -9.83 4.95
C GLU A 156 -14.24 -9.06 3.67
N VAL A 157 -14.65 -9.57 2.52
CA VAL A 157 -14.36 -8.98 1.21
C VAL A 157 -15.66 -8.58 0.53
N GLU A 158 -15.72 -7.35 0.06
CA GLU A 158 -16.81 -6.85 -0.79
C GLU A 158 -16.25 -6.37 -2.12
N ASN A 159 -16.92 -6.74 -3.22
CA ASN A 159 -16.57 -6.20 -4.53
C ASN A 159 -16.82 -4.68 -4.56
N LEU A 160 -15.87 -3.95 -5.12
CA LEU A 160 -16.00 -2.51 -5.30
C LEU A 160 -16.28 -2.16 -6.77
N PHE A 161 -15.40 -2.57 -7.67
CA PHE A 161 -15.55 -2.40 -9.12
C PHE A 161 -14.53 -3.26 -9.89
N SER A 162 -14.69 -3.30 -11.21
CA SER A 162 -13.67 -3.86 -12.09
C SER A 162 -13.21 -2.81 -13.12
N ALA A 163 -11.97 -2.91 -13.56
CA ALA A 163 -11.45 -2.07 -14.62
C ALA A 163 -10.43 -2.81 -15.48
N GLU A 164 -10.25 -2.36 -16.72
CA GLU A 164 -9.25 -2.89 -17.62
C GLU A 164 -7.93 -2.14 -17.48
N GLY A 165 -6.81 -2.87 -17.57
CA GLY A 165 -5.49 -2.27 -17.67
C GLY A 165 -5.37 -1.44 -18.93
N VAL A 166 -4.66 -0.32 -18.83
CA VAL A 166 -4.42 0.59 -19.97
C VAL A 166 -2.94 0.62 -20.33
N CYS A 167 -2.66 0.81 -21.62
CA CYS A 167 -1.32 1.09 -22.09
C CYS A 167 -1.01 2.59 -21.93
N VAL A 168 0.11 2.90 -21.27
CA VAL A 168 0.65 4.26 -21.19
C VAL A 168 1.89 4.37 -22.06
N LEU A 169 1.94 5.46 -22.82
CA LEU A 169 2.94 5.78 -23.83
C LEU A 169 3.52 7.16 -23.56
N PRO A 170 4.80 7.41 -23.86
CA PRO A 170 5.31 8.78 -23.92
C PRO A 170 4.46 9.62 -24.89
N LYS A 171 4.29 10.92 -24.60
CA LYS A 171 3.43 11.82 -25.38
C LYS A 171 3.78 11.90 -26.88
N ASP A 172 5.04 11.66 -27.22
CA ASP A 172 5.55 11.76 -28.60
C ASP A 172 5.76 10.36 -29.22
N HIS A 173 5.24 9.29 -28.62
CA HIS A 173 5.42 7.93 -29.09
C HIS A 173 4.61 7.68 -30.38
N PRO A 174 5.15 7.00 -31.41
CA PRO A 174 4.43 6.77 -32.70
C PRO A 174 3.07 6.06 -32.51
N LEU A 175 2.96 5.17 -31.55
CA LEU A 175 1.72 4.42 -31.27
C LEU A 175 0.57 5.28 -30.73
N ILE A 176 0.76 6.54 -30.39
CA ILE A 176 -0.33 7.42 -29.92
C ILE A 176 -1.38 7.67 -30.99
N GLN A 177 -1.05 7.45 -32.27
CA GLN A 177 -1.98 7.58 -33.39
C GLN A 177 -3.01 6.45 -33.44
N LYS A 178 -2.76 5.34 -32.74
CA LYS A 178 -3.70 4.23 -32.64
C LYS A 178 -4.78 4.54 -31.58
N SER A 179 -6.01 4.12 -31.86
CA SER A 179 -7.13 4.23 -30.92
C SER A 179 -7.00 3.20 -29.77
N GLU A 180 -6.35 2.08 -30.02
CA GLU A 180 -6.04 1.01 -29.05
C GLU A 180 -4.68 0.39 -29.37
N ILE A 181 -4.06 -0.22 -28.37
CA ILE A 181 -2.74 -0.85 -28.49
C ILE A 181 -2.91 -2.36 -28.37
N LEU A 182 -2.42 -3.07 -29.37
CA LEU A 182 -2.35 -4.53 -29.37
C LEU A 182 -1.04 -4.99 -28.71
N ALA A 183 -1.04 -6.23 -28.19
CA ALA A 183 0.17 -6.81 -27.59
C ALA A 183 1.35 -6.84 -28.56
N GLU A 184 1.11 -7.12 -29.83
CA GLU A 184 2.10 -7.17 -30.91
C GLU A 184 2.75 -5.80 -31.17
N ASP A 185 2.04 -4.70 -30.94
CA ASP A 185 2.57 -3.35 -31.08
C ASP A 185 3.69 -3.02 -30.10
N LEU A 186 3.74 -3.77 -28.98
CA LEU A 186 4.69 -3.55 -27.90
C LEU A 186 5.92 -4.47 -27.98
N ALA A 187 6.02 -5.34 -29.00
CA ALA A 187 7.10 -6.33 -29.12
C ALA A 187 8.51 -5.69 -29.12
N ASP A 188 8.67 -4.61 -29.90
CA ASP A 188 9.95 -3.92 -30.07
C ASP A 188 10.10 -2.67 -29.18
N CYS A 189 9.11 -2.40 -28.32
CA CYS A 189 9.16 -1.25 -27.43
C CYS A 189 9.91 -1.58 -26.12
N PRO A 190 10.80 -0.70 -25.64
CA PRO A 190 11.29 -0.81 -24.27
C PRO A 190 10.12 -0.85 -23.30
N PHE A 191 9.97 -1.94 -22.56
CA PHE A 191 8.82 -2.19 -21.70
C PHE A 191 9.18 -2.01 -20.23
N ILE A 192 8.43 -1.12 -19.56
CA ILE A 192 8.53 -0.92 -18.10
C ILE A 192 7.51 -1.84 -17.46
N SER A 193 7.99 -2.86 -16.78
CA SER A 193 7.15 -3.88 -16.15
C SER A 193 6.88 -3.58 -14.68
N LEU A 194 5.79 -4.09 -14.14
CA LEU A 194 5.61 -4.14 -12.69
C LEU A 194 6.44 -5.28 -12.08
N SER A 195 6.71 -5.19 -10.78
CA SER A 195 7.45 -6.21 -10.04
C SER A 195 6.74 -7.56 -10.01
N ALA A 196 7.51 -8.65 -9.91
CA ALA A 196 7.03 -10.03 -10.04
C ALA A 196 5.91 -10.45 -9.06
N GLY A 197 5.75 -9.75 -7.92
CA GLY A 197 4.65 -9.98 -6.96
C GLY A 197 3.31 -9.34 -7.35
N SER A 198 3.23 -8.59 -8.45
CA SER A 198 2.02 -7.92 -8.91
C SER A 198 1.12 -8.87 -9.73
N ILE A 199 -0.18 -8.90 -9.41
CA ILE A 199 -1.18 -9.62 -10.22
C ILE A 199 -1.18 -9.10 -11.66
N LEU A 200 -1.08 -7.77 -11.84
CA LEU A 200 -0.99 -7.15 -13.17
C LEU A 200 0.22 -7.65 -13.95
N ARG A 201 1.37 -7.80 -13.30
CA ARG A 201 2.56 -8.39 -13.93
C ARG A 201 2.30 -9.82 -14.34
N TYR A 202 1.77 -10.64 -13.46
CA TYR A 202 1.48 -12.05 -13.75
C TYR A 202 0.53 -12.19 -14.95
N GLN A 203 -0.59 -11.48 -14.95
CA GLN A 203 -1.57 -11.52 -16.05
C GLN A 203 -1.01 -10.96 -17.36
N THR A 204 -0.16 -9.94 -17.29
CA THR A 204 0.53 -9.40 -18.47
C THR A 204 1.51 -10.45 -19.03
N ASP A 205 2.31 -11.09 -18.18
CA ASP A 205 3.25 -12.13 -18.61
C ASP A 205 2.53 -13.33 -19.23
N GLU A 206 1.43 -13.78 -18.63
CA GLU A 206 0.59 -14.85 -19.14
C GLU A 206 0.00 -14.50 -20.51
N LEU A 207 -0.57 -13.31 -20.66
CA LEU A 207 -1.15 -12.86 -21.93
C LEU A 207 -0.12 -12.82 -23.06
N PHE A 208 1.02 -12.18 -22.84
CA PHE A 208 2.08 -12.09 -23.84
C PHE A 208 2.68 -13.46 -24.16
N GLY A 209 2.83 -14.33 -23.15
CA GLY A 209 3.27 -15.71 -23.35
C GLY A 209 2.30 -16.52 -24.21
N ARG A 210 0.99 -16.41 -23.97
CA ARG A 210 -0.06 -17.07 -24.74
C ARG A 210 -0.11 -16.60 -26.20
N LEU A 211 0.16 -15.31 -26.44
CA LEU A 211 0.20 -14.72 -27.77
C LEU A 211 1.54 -14.96 -28.50
N GLY A 212 2.55 -15.49 -27.81
CA GLY A 212 3.89 -15.67 -28.37
C GLY A 212 4.66 -14.37 -28.60
N VAL A 213 4.20 -13.25 -28.02
CA VAL A 213 4.81 -11.94 -28.16
C VAL A 213 5.88 -11.73 -27.09
N LYS A 214 7.12 -11.48 -27.50
CA LYS A 214 8.24 -11.18 -26.57
C LYS A 214 8.27 -9.69 -26.27
N ARG A 215 8.37 -9.34 -24.98
CA ARG A 215 8.56 -7.96 -24.52
C ARG A 215 10.03 -7.66 -24.25
N SER A 216 10.49 -6.48 -24.65
CA SER A 216 11.81 -5.98 -24.30
C SER A 216 11.77 -5.34 -22.90
N LEU A 217 11.92 -6.13 -21.84
CA LEU A 217 11.89 -5.63 -20.47
C LEU A 217 13.12 -4.74 -20.20
N SER A 218 12.89 -3.45 -19.99
CA SER A 218 13.97 -2.46 -19.75
C SER A 218 14.06 -2.02 -18.29
N VAL A 219 12.94 -1.88 -17.61
CA VAL A 219 12.88 -1.45 -16.21
C VAL A 219 11.79 -2.24 -15.47
N GLU A 220 12.03 -2.55 -14.20
CA GLU A 220 11.03 -3.08 -13.29
C GLU A 220 10.64 -2.03 -12.24
N ALA A 221 9.35 -1.80 -12.05
CA ALA A 221 8.80 -0.80 -11.14
C ALA A 221 7.86 -1.44 -10.11
N PRO A 222 7.95 -1.08 -8.81
CA PRO A 222 7.10 -1.66 -7.77
C PRO A 222 5.63 -1.22 -7.83
N SER A 223 5.31 -0.20 -8.63
CA SER A 223 3.94 0.31 -8.73
C SER A 223 3.65 0.93 -10.09
N SER A 224 2.36 0.94 -10.46
CA SER A 224 1.89 1.65 -11.68
C SER A 224 2.24 3.14 -11.66
N LEU A 225 2.27 3.77 -10.48
CA LEU A 225 2.65 5.17 -10.35
C LEU A 225 4.09 5.41 -10.80
N LEU A 226 5.06 4.61 -10.33
CA LEU A 226 6.44 4.73 -10.77
C LEU A 226 6.59 4.36 -12.25
N ALA A 227 5.92 3.29 -12.70
CA ALA A 227 5.94 2.90 -14.11
C ALA A 227 5.46 4.06 -15.02
N THR A 228 4.34 4.70 -14.68
CA THR A 228 3.82 5.85 -15.43
C THR A 228 4.77 7.06 -15.40
N ASN A 229 5.43 7.32 -14.25
CA ASN A 229 6.46 8.37 -14.17
C ASN A 229 7.66 8.10 -15.11
N LEU A 230 8.10 6.85 -15.20
CA LEU A 230 9.19 6.45 -16.10
C LEU A 230 8.78 6.57 -17.57
N VAL A 231 7.53 6.20 -17.91
CA VAL A 231 6.95 6.44 -19.24
C VAL A 231 6.94 7.94 -19.57
N ALA A 232 6.52 8.78 -18.63
CA ALA A 232 6.52 10.24 -18.81
C ALA A 232 7.92 10.84 -19.04
N LYS A 233 8.99 10.10 -18.70
CA LYS A 233 10.39 10.44 -18.99
C LYS A 233 10.90 9.85 -20.31
N GLY A 234 10.06 9.15 -21.06
CA GLY A 234 10.42 8.57 -22.36
C GLY A 234 11.22 7.26 -22.26
N LEU A 235 11.23 6.57 -21.11
CA LEU A 235 12.04 5.37 -20.91
C LEU A 235 11.40 4.09 -21.48
N GLY A 236 10.20 4.18 -22.04
CA GLY A 236 9.50 3.06 -22.63
C GLY A 236 8.00 3.15 -22.47
N VAL A 237 7.32 2.04 -22.62
CA VAL A 237 5.86 1.90 -22.51
C VAL A 237 5.50 0.98 -21.34
N SER A 238 4.26 1.05 -20.83
CA SER A 238 3.83 0.19 -19.73
C SER A 238 2.34 -0.12 -19.82
N ILE A 239 1.92 -1.24 -19.21
CA ILE A 239 0.53 -1.53 -18.91
C ILE A 239 0.31 -1.28 -17.42
N VAL A 240 -0.65 -0.42 -17.09
CA VAL A 240 -0.87 0.05 -15.72
C VAL A 240 -2.36 0.04 -15.35
N HIS A 241 -2.65 0.20 -14.07
CA HIS A 241 -4.03 0.43 -13.61
C HIS A 241 -4.55 1.77 -14.13
N PRO A 242 -5.80 1.85 -14.64
CA PRO A 242 -6.29 3.00 -15.40
C PRO A 242 -6.35 4.30 -14.59
N PHE A 243 -6.69 4.21 -13.30
CA PHE A 243 -6.86 5.38 -12.44
C PHE A 243 -5.53 6.09 -12.09
N VAL A 244 -4.38 5.47 -12.31
CA VAL A 244 -3.08 6.12 -12.09
C VAL A 244 -2.72 7.06 -13.22
N ALA A 245 -3.16 6.76 -14.43
CA ALA A 245 -2.78 7.51 -15.63
C ALA A 245 -3.53 8.85 -15.78
N ASN A 246 -4.71 8.98 -15.16
CA ASN A 246 -5.58 10.15 -15.33
C ASN A 246 -4.95 11.46 -14.82
N ASP A 247 -4.09 11.41 -13.80
CA ASP A 247 -3.47 12.61 -13.23
C ASP A 247 -2.23 13.12 -13.99
N TYR A 248 -1.81 12.41 -15.05
CA TYR A 248 -0.60 12.78 -15.78
C TYR A 248 -0.84 13.78 -16.93
N GLY A 249 -2.11 14.02 -17.31
CA GLY A 249 -2.48 14.96 -18.37
C GLY A 249 -1.65 14.74 -19.64
N ASP A 250 -1.11 15.83 -20.21
CA ASP A 250 -0.35 15.79 -21.45
C ASP A 250 1.07 15.17 -21.35
N ARG A 251 1.46 14.65 -20.19
CA ARG A 251 2.79 14.05 -20.01
C ARG A 251 2.89 12.63 -20.56
N VAL A 252 1.77 11.91 -20.64
CA VAL A 252 1.66 10.57 -21.21
C VAL A 252 0.40 10.48 -22.06
N ALA A 253 0.42 9.60 -23.07
CA ALA A 253 -0.78 9.18 -23.76
C ALA A 253 -1.29 7.87 -23.18
N VAL A 254 -2.61 7.79 -22.96
CA VAL A 254 -3.28 6.60 -22.46
C VAL A 254 -4.12 5.99 -23.56
N ARG A 255 -3.99 4.69 -23.78
CA ARG A 255 -4.76 3.95 -24.77
C ARG A 255 -5.31 2.65 -24.19
N PRO A 256 -6.51 2.22 -24.59
CA PRO A 256 -6.97 0.87 -24.31
C PRO A 256 -5.94 -0.16 -24.76
N PHE A 257 -5.76 -1.22 -23.99
CA PHE A 257 -4.88 -2.33 -24.33
C PHE A 257 -5.70 -3.55 -24.73
N ARG A 258 -5.29 -4.25 -25.79
CA ARG A 258 -5.97 -5.45 -26.28
C ARG A 258 -5.00 -6.61 -26.54
N PRO A 259 -5.42 -7.87 -26.23
CA PRO A 259 -6.62 -8.23 -25.47
C PRO A 259 -6.64 -7.61 -24.09
N SER A 260 -7.82 -7.28 -23.57
CA SER A 260 -7.93 -6.58 -22.29
C SER A 260 -7.46 -7.46 -21.12
N ILE A 261 -6.87 -6.82 -20.13
CA ILE A 261 -6.51 -7.43 -18.85
C ILE A 261 -7.44 -6.81 -17.80
N ARG A 262 -8.42 -7.58 -17.34
CA ARG A 262 -9.43 -7.11 -16.38
C ARG A 262 -9.00 -7.39 -14.95
N TYR A 263 -9.20 -6.41 -14.09
CA TYR A 263 -8.93 -6.47 -12.65
C TYR A 263 -10.20 -6.23 -11.88
N GLU A 264 -10.35 -6.97 -10.80
CA GLU A 264 -11.37 -6.73 -9.79
C GLU A 264 -10.73 -6.08 -8.58
N TYR A 265 -11.41 -5.10 -8.02
CA TYR A 265 -11.00 -4.37 -6.84
C TYR A 265 -12.03 -4.55 -5.75
N GLY A 266 -11.55 -4.77 -4.53
CA GLY A 266 -12.40 -5.04 -3.38
C GLY A 266 -12.09 -4.16 -2.19
N LEU A 267 -13.11 -4.03 -1.35
CA LEU A 267 -13.01 -3.52 0.00
C LEU A 267 -12.80 -4.69 0.95
N LEU A 268 -11.85 -4.53 1.85
CA LEU A 268 -11.49 -5.50 2.86
C LEU A 268 -11.83 -4.96 4.23
N PHE A 269 -12.53 -5.74 5.04
CA PHE A 269 -12.89 -5.36 6.41
C PHE A 269 -12.46 -6.42 7.39
N PRO A 270 -12.06 -6.04 8.63
CA PRO A 270 -11.86 -7.01 9.70
C PRO A 270 -13.18 -7.72 10.05
N ALA A 271 -13.24 -9.04 9.89
CA ALA A 271 -14.48 -9.82 10.13
C ALA A 271 -14.98 -9.75 11.59
N ALA A 272 -14.07 -9.51 12.55
CA ALA A 272 -14.39 -9.45 13.97
C ALA A 272 -14.87 -8.07 14.46
N GLN A 273 -14.93 -7.05 13.58
CA GLN A 273 -15.25 -5.67 13.97
C GLN A 273 -16.54 -5.17 13.33
N THR A 274 -17.37 -4.51 14.11
CA THR A 274 -18.53 -3.77 13.59
C THR A 274 -18.04 -2.46 12.97
N ARG A 275 -18.44 -2.21 11.74
CA ARG A 275 -18.09 -0.98 11.00
C ARG A 275 -18.67 0.26 11.66
N SER A 276 -17.85 1.27 11.84
CA SER A 276 -18.30 2.55 12.38
C SER A 276 -19.19 3.29 11.36
N LYS A 277 -20.02 4.22 11.86
CA LYS A 277 -20.83 5.07 10.98
C LYS A 277 -19.99 5.83 9.97
N ILE A 278 -18.78 6.27 10.36
CA ILE A 278 -17.90 7.01 9.46
C ILE A 278 -17.29 6.10 8.39
N THR A 279 -16.93 4.87 8.74
CA THR A 279 -16.50 3.85 7.78
C THR A 279 -17.56 3.62 6.73
N ASN A 280 -18.82 3.39 7.15
CA ASN A 280 -19.93 3.18 6.22
C ASN A 280 -20.15 4.39 5.31
N THR A 281 -20.17 5.62 5.86
CA THR A 281 -20.33 6.83 5.05
C THR A 281 -19.18 7.02 4.05
N PHE A 282 -17.95 6.71 4.45
CA PHE A 282 -16.80 6.79 3.54
C PHE A 282 -16.93 5.77 2.41
N VAL A 283 -17.28 4.54 2.74
CA VAL A 283 -17.46 3.44 1.76
C VAL A 283 -18.60 3.76 0.77
N GLU A 284 -19.71 4.34 1.26
CA GLU A 284 -20.80 4.81 0.38
C GLU A 284 -20.31 5.87 -0.60
N GLY A 285 -19.57 6.89 -0.12
CA GLY A 285 -18.97 7.92 -0.98
C GLY A 285 -17.93 7.36 -1.96
N LEU A 286 -17.18 6.34 -1.56
CA LEU A 286 -16.23 5.66 -2.43
C LEU A 286 -16.97 4.89 -3.55
N ARG A 287 -18.04 4.17 -3.22
CA ARG A 287 -18.88 3.46 -4.21
C ARG A 287 -19.56 4.42 -5.18
N GLU A 288 -20.04 5.57 -4.71
CA GLU A 288 -20.61 6.62 -5.55
C GLU A 288 -19.57 7.17 -6.52
N HIS A 289 -18.40 7.56 -6.03
CA HIS A 289 -17.29 8.06 -6.85
C HIS A 289 -16.86 7.05 -7.93
N VAL A 290 -16.75 5.78 -7.57
CA VAL A 290 -16.39 4.72 -8.51
C VAL A 290 -17.45 4.56 -9.60
N ARG A 291 -18.74 4.56 -9.26
CA ARG A 291 -19.84 4.50 -10.23
C ARG A 291 -19.83 5.67 -11.21
N GLU A 292 -19.60 6.87 -10.71
CA GLU A 292 -19.55 8.09 -11.55
C GLU A 292 -18.33 8.08 -12.49
N THR A 293 -17.19 7.57 -12.03
CA THR A 293 -15.92 7.68 -12.77
C THR A 293 -15.66 6.49 -13.69
N TYR A 294 -16.06 5.27 -13.27
CA TYR A 294 -15.70 4.02 -13.98
C TYR A 294 -16.93 3.25 -14.51
N GLY A 295 -18.14 3.77 -14.31
CA GLY A 295 -19.39 3.15 -14.79
C GLY A 295 -19.88 2.01 -13.88
N SER A 296 -21.11 1.57 -14.11
CA SER A 296 -21.77 0.52 -13.34
C SER A 296 -21.55 -0.87 -13.95
N ASP A 297 -20.31 -1.30 -14.19
CA ASP A 297 -20.04 -2.68 -14.58
C ASP A 297 -19.85 -3.57 -13.36
N SER A 298 -20.82 -3.58 -12.45
CA SER A 298 -20.87 -4.52 -11.34
C SER A 298 -22.28 -5.08 -11.19
N GLN A 299 -22.72 -5.86 -12.21
CA GLN A 299 -23.78 -6.89 -12.10
C GLN A 299 -23.79 -7.66 -13.42
N ASP A 300 -23.06 -8.80 -13.44
CA ASP A 300 -23.53 -10.10 -13.96
C ASP A 300 -22.51 -11.16 -13.55
#